data_7208ddc95f636eab6dfec3b39be5c74b
#
_entry.id   7208ddc95f636eab6dfec3b39be5c74b
#
_cell.length_a   1.000
_cell.length_b   1.000
_cell.length_c   1.000
_cell.angle_alpha   90.00
_cell.angle_beta   90.00
_cell.angle_gamma   90.00
#
_symmetry.space_group_name_H-M   'P 1'
#
loop_
_entity.id
_entity.type
_entity.pdbx_description
1 polymer ?
#
loop_
_entity_poly.entity_id
_entity_poly.type
_entity_poly.pdbx_seq_one_letter_code
_entity_poly.pdbx_strand_id
1 'polypeptide(L)' 'MPIPNDPNMLLSFVNLKLRDYYSSLEAMCDDLDVNRAEIEDKLQSIGYSY' A
#
# COMPACT_ATOMS: atom_id res chain seq x y z
N MET A 1 -9.82 -8.18 2.53
CA MET A 1 -8.70 -8.20 3.48
C MET A 1 -8.48 -6.83 4.07
N PRO A 2 -8.47 -6.70 5.38
CA PRO A 2 -8.31 -5.38 5.98
C PRO A 2 -6.90 -4.82 5.75
N ILE A 3 -6.85 -3.54 5.43
CA ILE A 3 -5.58 -2.84 5.22
C ILE A 3 -5.24 -2.07 6.49
N PRO A 4 -3.98 -2.16 6.97
CA PRO A 4 -3.60 -1.42 8.17
C PRO A 4 -3.78 0.08 8.01
N ASN A 5 -4.30 0.74 9.04
CA ASN A 5 -4.41 2.20 9.06
C ASN A 5 -3.11 2.87 9.50
N ASP A 6 -2.28 2.16 10.26
CA ASP A 6 -1.00 2.69 10.70
C ASP A 6 -0.05 2.78 9.51
N PRO A 7 0.52 3.97 9.21
CA PRO A 7 1.39 4.14 8.05
C PRO A 7 2.60 3.20 8.04
N ASN A 8 3.18 2.92 9.20
CA ASN A 8 4.32 2.02 9.30
C ASN A 8 3.92 0.58 9.00
N MET A 9 2.79 0.14 9.53
CA MET A 9 2.27 -1.19 9.24
C MET A 9 1.81 -1.29 7.80
N LEU A 10 1.24 -0.22 7.26
CA LEU A 10 0.82 -0.17 5.87
C LEU A 10 2.03 -0.33 4.94
N LEU A 11 3.13 0.33 5.27
CA LEU A 11 4.36 0.21 4.48
C LEU A 11 4.82 -1.25 4.41
N SER A 12 4.85 -1.93 5.54
CA SER A 12 5.23 -3.35 5.59
C SER A 12 4.27 -4.22 4.80
N PHE A 13 2.97 -3.94 4.92
CA PHE A 13 1.93 -4.66 4.18
C PHE A 13 2.12 -4.47 2.67
N VAL A 14 2.31 -3.23 2.23
CA VAL A 14 2.48 -2.92 0.80
C VAL A 14 3.75 -3.58 0.26
N ASN A 15 4.86 -3.48 0.99
CA ASN A 15 6.12 -4.09 0.56
C ASN A 15 5.98 -5.60 0.39
N LEU A 16 5.32 -6.26 1.32
CA LEU A 16 5.11 -7.70 1.24
C LEU A 16 4.26 -8.07 0.02
N LYS A 17 3.17 -7.35 -0.20
CA LYS A 17 2.27 -7.61 -1.31
C LYS A 17 2.94 -7.36 -2.66
N LEU A 18 3.71 -6.30 -2.77
CA LEU A 18 4.41 -5.99 -4.01
C LEU A 18 5.52 -7.00 -4.29
N ARG A 19 6.13 -7.55 -3.24
CA ARG A 19 7.17 -8.55 -3.42
C ARG A 19 6.62 -9.90 -3.85
N ASP A 20 5.52 -10.35 -3.23
CA ASP A 20 5.07 -11.73 -3.37
C ASP A 20 3.84 -11.91 -4.26
N TYR A 21 2.99 -10.89 -4.39
CA TYR A 21 1.67 -11.07 -5.03
C TYR A 21 1.40 -10.14 -6.20
N TYR A 22 1.94 -8.94 -6.22
CA TYR A 22 1.61 -7.95 -7.24
C TYR A 22 2.86 -7.36 -7.86
N SER A 23 2.77 -7.00 -9.14
CA SER A 23 3.89 -6.41 -9.86
C SER A 23 3.97 -4.89 -9.69
N SER A 24 2.89 -4.26 -9.23
CA SER A 24 2.85 -2.81 -9.06
C SER A 24 1.83 -2.43 -8.01
N LEU A 25 1.97 -1.20 -7.48
CA LEU A 25 1.03 -0.66 -6.51
C LEU A 25 -0.36 -0.53 -7.12
N GLU A 26 -0.44 -0.14 -8.38
CA GLU A 26 -1.70 -0.03 -9.09
C GLU A 26 -2.43 -1.37 -9.17
N ALA A 27 -1.72 -2.44 -9.50
CA ALA A 27 -2.28 -3.78 -9.56
C ALA A 27 -2.80 -4.21 -8.18
N MET A 28 -2.05 -3.92 -7.13
CA MET A 28 -2.48 -4.23 -5.77
C MET A 28 -3.75 -3.49 -5.39
N CYS A 29 -3.79 -2.20 -5.65
CA CYS A 29 -4.95 -1.37 -5.30
C CYS A 29 -6.20 -1.79 -6.06
N ASP A 30 -6.04 -2.16 -7.33
CA ASP A 30 -7.14 -2.61 -8.16
C ASP A 30 -7.73 -3.93 -7.63
N ASP A 31 -6.87 -4.88 -7.29
CA ASP A 31 -7.29 -6.18 -6.81
C ASP A 31 -7.95 -6.10 -5.42
N LEU A 32 -7.41 -5.27 -4.54
CA LEU A 32 -7.92 -5.09 -3.19
C LEU A 32 -9.06 -4.08 -3.11
N ASP A 33 -9.40 -3.45 -4.23
CA ASP A 33 -10.46 -2.44 -4.30
C ASP A 33 -10.21 -1.28 -3.33
N VAL A 34 -8.99 -0.77 -3.34
CA VAL A 34 -8.61 0.37 -2.51
C VAL A 34 -8.13 1.52 -3.37
N ASN A 35 -8.21 2.74 -2.83
CA ASN A 35 -7.80 3.93 -3.54
C ASN A 35 -6.29 4.13 -3.43
N ARG A 36 -5.60 4.14 -4.58
CA ARG A 36 -4.16 4.31 -4.62
C ARG A 36 -3.71 5.63 -3.98
N ALA A 37 -4.49 6.69 -4.19
CA ALA A 37 -4.17 8.00 -3.62
C ALA A 37 -4.17 7.97 -2.09
N GLU A 38 -5.07 7.22 -1.48
CA GLU A 38 -5.10 7.07 -0.04
C GLU A 38 -3.87 6.33 0.47
N ILE A 39 -3.47 5.29 -0.22
CA ILE A 39 -2.27 4.52 0.14
C ILE A 39 -1.04 5.42 0.07
N GLU A 40 -0.89 6.15 -1.04
CA GLU A 40 0.25 7.05 -1.22
C GLU A 40 0.27 8.16 -0.18
N ASP A 41 -0.90 8.71 0.15
CA ASP A 41 -1.01 9.79 1.13
C ASP A 41 -0.57 9.31 2.52
N LYS A 42 -1.01 8.13 2.92
CA LYS A 42 -0.64 7.56 4.20
C LYS A 42 0.86 7.28 4.29
N LEU A 43 1.44 6.77 3.22
CA LEU A 43 2.87 6.50 3.19
C LEU A 43 3.69 7.77 3.20
N GLN A 44 3.21 8.82 2.54
CA GLN A 44 3.88 10.12 2.57
C GLN A 44 3.93 10.72 3.97
N SER A 45 2.95 10.40 4.81
CA SER A 45 2.92 10.92 6.18
C SER A 45 4.11 10.47 7.01
N ILE A 46 4.78 9.41 6.61
CA ILE A 46 6.01 8.93 7.27
C ILE A 46 7.24 9.16 6.39
N GLY A 47 7.10 10.00 5.35
CA GLY A 47 8.21 10.37 4.49
C GLY A 47 8.57 9.32 3.44
N TYR A 48 7.71 8.37 3.18
CA TYR A 48 7.94 7.33 2.18
C TYR A 48 7.16 7.63 0.90
N SER A 49 7.74 7.25 -0.24
CA SER A 49 7.12 7.51 -1.53
C SER A 49 7.36 6.32 -2.47
N TYR A 50 6.31 5.94 -3.17
CA TYR A 50 6.38 4.91 -4.20
C TYR A 50 6.38 5.51 -5.59
#